data_266299fa2d3400d93f1ed774f1708054
#
_entry.id   266299fa2d3400d93f1ed774f1708054
#
_cell.length_a   1.000
_cell.length_b   1.000
_cell.length_c   1.000
_cell.angle_alpha   90.00
_cell.angle_beta   90.00
_cell.angle_gamma   90.00
#
_symmetry.space_group_name_H-M   'P 1'
#
loop_
_entity.id
_entity.type
_entity.pdbx_description
1 polymer ?
#
loop_
_entity_poly.entity_id
_entity_poly.type
_entity_poly.pdbx_seq_one_letter_code
_entity_poly.pdbx_strand_id
1 'polypeptide(L)'
;MNQREFQKRLKALSDAQEGKFGYPFLSLRAIGEAFGLSVEQLTRHVAEEREAGRVVMNPIDEKTEENLPATLTVLHLNDPDGTVHAYVSLALKP
;
A
#
# COMPACT_ATOMS: atom_id res chain seq x y z
N MET A 1 -9.26 3.83 13.46
CA MET A 1 -9.72 4.10 12.08
C MET A 1 -10.45 2.87 11.56
N ASN A 2 -11.66 3.02 11.05
CA ASN A 2 -12.36 1.92 10.40
C ASN A 2 -11.99 1.87 8.91
N GLN A 3 -12.42 0.80 8.23
CA GLN A 3 -12.05 0.60 6.81
C GLN A 3 -12.62 1.68 5.89
N ARG A 4 -13.82 2.14 6.16
CA ARG A 4 -14.45 3.19 5.36
C ARG A 4 -13.68 4.51 5.44
N GLU A 5 -13.22 4.88 6.63
CA GLU A 5 -12.40 6.06 6.82
C GLU A 5 -11.04 5.91 6.14
N PHE A 6 -10.45 4.71 6.21
CA PHE A 6 -9.22 4.41 5.50
C PHE A 6 -9.38 4.63 4.00
N GLN A 7 -10.46 4.13 3.41
CA GLN A 7 -10.77 4.33 1.98
C GLN A 7 -10.88 5.81 1.61
N LYS A 8 -11.60 6.58 2.40
CA LYS A 8 -11.78 8.01 2.17
C LYS A 8 -10.46 8.77 2.19
N ARG A 9 -9.64 8.50 3.20
CA ARG A 9 -8.35 9.16 3.34
C ARG A 9 -7.37 8.74 2.25
N LEU A 10 -7.42 7.47 1.85
CA LEU A 10 -6.57 6.96 0.79
C LEU A 10 -6.90 7.64 -0.54
N LYS A 11 -8.18 7.80 -0.84
CA LYS A 11 -8.63 8.51 -2.04
C LYS A 11 -8.17 9.98 -2.02
N ALA A 12 -8.32 10.66 -0.89
CA ALA A 12 -7.88 12.04 -0.76
C ALA A 12 -6.37 12.18 -0.97
N LEU A 13 -5.59 11.26 -0.42
CA LEU A 13 -4.14 11.25 -0.59
C LEU A 13 -3.75 10.99 -2.04
N SER A 14 -4.42 10.07 -2.71
CA SER A 14 -4.21 9.76 -4.12
C SER A 14 -4.56 10.96 -5.00
N ASP A 15 -5.69 11.61 -4.76
CA ASP A 15 -6.14 12.77 -5.52
C ASP A 15 -5.14 13.94 -5.39
N ALA A 16 -4.55 14.10 -4.20
CA ALA A 16 -3.55 15.15 -3.96
C ALA A 16 -2.27 14.94 -4.79
N GLN A 17 -2.02 13.74 -5.26
CA GLN A 17 -0.85 13.40 -6.06
C GLN A 17 -1.16 13.24 -7.55
N GLU A 18 -2.42 13.36 -7.91
CA GLU A 18 -2.86 13.20 -9.30
C GLU A 18 -2.20 14.22 -10.21
N GLY A 19 -1.78 13.75 -11.38
CA GLY A 19 -1.17 14.60 -12.41
C GLY A 19 0.32 14.83 -12.29
N LYS A 20 0.97 14.31 -11.24
CA LYS A 20 2.42 14.50 -11.09
C LYS A 20 3.24 13.52 -11.91
N PHE A 21 2.84 12.25 -11.96
CA PHE A 21 3.60 11.18 -12.64
C PHE A 21 2.69 10.12 -13.26
N GLY A 22 1.58 10.48 -13.83
CA GLY A 22 0.66 9.50 -14.42
C GLY A 22 -0.07 8.69 -13.34
N TYR A 23 0.08 7.37 -13.35
CA TYR A 23 -0.58 6.50 -12.36
C TYR A 23 0.03 6.75 -10.97
N PRO A 24 -0.70 7.31 -9.99
CA PRO A 24 -0.09 7.71 -8.73
C PRO A 24 0.06 6.52 -7.79
N PHE A 25 1.25 5.93 -7.75
CA PHE A 25 1.59 4.96 -6.72
C PHE A 25 1.95 5.68 -5.44
N LEU A 26 1.30 5.30 -4.34
CA LEU A 26 1.56 5.84 -3.02
C LEU A 26 2.46 4.89 -2.24
N SER A 27 3.51 5.42 -1.59
CA SER A 27 4.34 4.58 -0.75
C SER A 27 3.57 4.16 0.51
N LEU A 28 3.75 2.92 0.94
CA LEU A 28 3.08 2.42 2.15
C LEU A 28 3.55 3.18 3.38
N ARG A 29 4.80 3.63 3.40
CA ARG A 29 5.31 4.47 4.47
C ARG A 29 4.55 5.80 4.56
N ALA A 30 4.34 6.46 3.43
CA ALA A 30 3.62 7.73 3.40
C ALA A 30 2.18 7.56 3.91
N ILE A 31 1.52 6.48 3.52
CA ILE A 31 0.17 6.16 3.99
C ILE A 31 0.16 5.95 5.51
N GLY A 32 1.07 5.13 6.00
CA GLY A 32 1.16 4.84 7.44
C GLY A 32 1.44 6.10 8.27
N GLU A 33 2.34 6.95 7.82
CA GLU A 33 2.66 8.21 8.51
C GLU A 33 1.50 9.20 8.46
N ALA A 34 0.88 9.37 7.30
CA ALA A 34 -0.23 10.30 7.14
C ALA A 34 -1.44 9.91 7.99
N PHE A 35 -1.67 8.61 8.19
CA PHE A 35 -2.85 8.10 8.89
C PHE A 35 -2.56 7.72 10.35
N GLY A 36 -1.30 7.79 10.77
CA GLY A 36 -0.91 7.42 12.14
C GLY A 36 -1.11 5.95 12.44
N LEU A 37 -0.91 5.06 11.46
CA LEU A 37 -1.12 3.63 11.61
C LEU A 37 0.20 2.88 11.89
N SER A 38 0.12 1.88 12.77
CA SER A 38 1.21 0.92 12.92
C SER A 38 1.31 0.03 11.68
N VAL A 39 2.43 -0.68 11.52
CA VAL A 39 2.60 -1.62 10.41
C VAL A 39 1.50 -2.69 10.43
N GLU A 40 1.12 -3.20 11.59
CA GLU A 40 0.06 -4.20 11.73
C GLU A 40 -1.30 -3.65 11.29
N GLN A 41 -1.63 -2.44 11.72
CA GLN A 41 -2.89 -1.79 11.34
C GLN A 41 -2.92 -1.50 9.84
N LEU A 42 -1.82 -0.99 9.31
CA LEU A 42 -1.69 -0.71 7.89
C LEU A 42 -1.84 -1.98 7.06
N THR A 43 -1.17 -3.06 7.46
CA THR A 43 -1.25 -4.35 6.77
C THR A 43 -2.70 -4.83 6.69
N ARG A 44 -3.44 -4.76 7.79
CA ARG A 44 -4.84 -5.20 7.83
C ARG A 44 -5.72 -4.39 6.88
N HIS A 45 -5.59 -3.07 6.90
CA HIS A 45 -6.39 -2.21 6.03
C HIS A 45 -6.04 -2.39 4.54
N VAL A 46 -4.75 -2.47 4.23
CA VAL A 46 -4.29 -2.66 2.86
C VAL A 46 -4.71 -4.03 2.32
N ALA A 47 -4.58 -5.08 3.12
CA ALA A 47 -5.00 -6.42 2.70
C ALA A 47 -6.49 -6.46 2.37
N GLU A 48 -7.32 -5.79 3.15
CA GLU A 48 -8.76 -5.71 2.89
C GLU A 48 -9.08 -4.98 1.59
N GLU A 49 -8.40 -3.86 1.31
CA GLU A 49 -8.57 -3.14 0.05
C GLU A 49 -8.11 -3.97 -1.15
N ARG A 50 -7.03 -4.71 -0.99
CA ARG A 50 -6.51 -5.59 -2.04
C ARG A 50 -7.47 -6.73 -2.34
N GLU A 51 -7.99 -7.40 -1.32
CA GLU A 51 -8.97 -8.48 -1.49
C GLU A 51 -10.25 -8.01 -2.18
N ALA A 52 -10.68 -6.80 -1.88
CA ALA A 52 -11.85 -6.20 -2.51
C ALA A 52 -11.58 -5.72 -3.94
N GLY A 53 -10.33 -5.78 -4.40
CA GLY A 53 -9.96 -5.37 -5.75
C GLY A 53 -9.97 -3.86 -5.98
N ARG A 54 -9.85 -3.07 -4.92
CA ARG A 54 -9.88 -1.61 -5.02
C ARG A 54 -8.52 -0.97 -5.21
N VAL A 55 -7.44 -1.71 -5.02
CA VAL A 55 -6.06 -1.23 -5.19
C VAL A 55 -5.27 -2.16 -6.08
N VAL A 56 -4.25 -1.59 -6.72
CA VAL A 56 -3.26 -2.32 -7.51
C VAL A 56 -1.95 -2.31 -6.73
N MET A 57 -1.35 -3.47 -6.55
CA MET A 57 -0.06 -3.60 -5.88
C MET A 57 0.85 -4.50 -6.70
N ASN A 58 2.08 -4.06 -6.89
CA ASN A 58 3.10 -4.84 -7.58
C ASN A 58 4.10 -5.40 -6.58
N PRO A 59 4.30 -6.72 -6.53
CA PRO A 59 5.26 -7.30 -5.61
C PRO A 59 6.69 -6.94 -6.00
N ILE A 60 7.56 -6.84 -4.99
CA ILE A 60 9.01 -6.72 -5.20
C ILE A 60 9.65 -8.08 -4.94
N ASP A 61 10.75 -8.38 -5.64
CA ASP A 61 11.47 -9.63 -5.43
C ASP A 61 12.39 -9.54 -4.19
N GLU A 62 12.90 -10.69 -3.74
CA GLU A 62 13.78 -10.77 -2.58
C GLU A 62 15.03 -9.92 -2.73
N LYS A 63 15.60 -9.90 -3.92
CA LYS A 63 16.81 -9.16 -4.21
C LYS A 63 16.60 -7.65 -4.12
N THR A 64 15.46 -7.18 -4.60
CA THR A 64 15.05 -5.78 -4.46
C THR A 64 14.79 -5.45 -3.00
N GLU A 65 14.10 -6.34 -2.27
CA GLU A 65 13.82 -6.15 -0.85
C GLU A 65 15.09 -5.99 -0.01
N GLU A 66 16.11 -6.80 -0.27
CA GLU A 66 17.40 -6.74 0.43
C GLU A 66 18.11 -5.40 0.24
N ASN A 67 17.88 -4.73 -0.87
CA ASN A 67 18.54 -3.48 -1.24
C ASN A 67 17.70 -2.24 -0.97
N LEU A 68 16.53 -2.37 -0.34
CA LEU A 68 15.66 -1.24 -0.04
C LEU A 68 16.25 -0.38 1.09
N PRO A 69 16.05 0.95 1.01
CA PRO A 69 16.39 1.82 2.14
C PRO A 69 15.59 1.43 3.38
N ALA A 70 16.23 1.50 4.55
CA ALA A 70 15.56 1.19 5.83
C ALA A 70 14.39 2.13 6.14
N THR A 71 14.29 3.23 5.39
CA THR A 71 13.22 4.22 5.54
C THR A 71 11.89 3.80 4.89
N LEU A 72 11.89 2.76 4.05
CA LEU A 72 10.65 2.29 3.42
C LEU A 72 9.91 1.29 4.30
N THR A 73 8.59 1.35 4.26
CA THR A 73 7.73 0.37 4.90
C THR A 73 7.44 -0.76 3.91
N VAL A 74 7.76 -1.98 4.32
CA VAL A 74 7.52 -3.18 3.52
C VAL A 74 6.41 -3.99 4.18
N LEU A 75 5.38 -4.34 3.42
CA LEU A 75 4.32 -5.23 3.88
C LEU A 75 4.44 -6.57 3.18
N HIS A 76 4.30 -7.65 3.95
CA HIS A 76 4.27 -9.00 3.43
C HIS A 76 2.82 -9.48 3.40
N LEU A 77 2.29 -9.71 2.21
CA LEU A 77 0.89 -10.11 2.02
C LEU A 77 0.81 -11.49 1.38
N ASN A 78 -0.21 -12.25 1.79
CA ASN A 78 -0.51 -13.55 1.19
C ASN A 78 -1.24 -13.35 -0.14
N ASP A 79 -0.76 -14.03 -1.17
CA ASP A 79 -1.41 -14.03 -2.47
C ASP A 79 -2.36 -15.22 -2.60
N PRO A 80 -3.34 -15.15 -3.54
CA PRO A 80 -4.30 -16.24 -3.74
C PRO A 80 -3.68 -17.59 -4.08
N ASP A 81 -2.46 -17.60 -4.60
CA ASP A 81 -1.71 -18.83 -4.92
C ASP A 81 -1.02 -19.47 -3.71
N GLY A 82 -1.16 -18.86 -2.52
CA GLY A 82 -0.55 -19.37 -1.29
C GLY A 82 0.86 -18.86 -1.02
N THR A 83 1.42 -18.02 -1.90
CA THR A 83 2.75 -17.44 -1.69
C THR A 83 2.65 -16.12 -0.92
N VAL A 84 3.76 -15.71 -0.31
CA VAL A 84 3.88 -14.42 0.38
C VAL A 84 4.82 -13.53 -0.43
N HIS A 85 4.36 -12.34 -0.77
CA HIS A 85 5.18 -11.37 -1.49
C HIS A 85 5.30 -10.08 -0.68
N ALA A 86 6.40 -9.34 -0.94
CA ALA A 86 6.66 -8.06 -0.32
C ALA A 86 6.17 -6.92 -1.20
N TYR A 87 5.63 -5.88 -0.57
CA TYR A 87 5.08 -4.71 -1.26
C TYR A 87 5.53 -3.44 -0.55
N VAL A 88 5.78 -2.37 -1.30
CA VAL A 88 6.19 -1.07 -0.75
C VAL A 88 5.28 0.08 -1.19
N SER A 89 4.37 -0.17 -2.14
CA SER A 89 3.48 0.86 -2.67
C SER A 89 2.16 0.26 -3.14
N LEU A 90 1.18 1.12 -3.31
CA LEU A 90 -0.10 0.76 -3.92
C LEU A 90 -0.63 1.92 -4.75
N ALA A 91 -1.55 1.62 -5.67
CA ALA A 91 -2.31 2.63 -6.39
C ALA A 91 -3.79 2.27 -6.33
N LEU A 92 -4.66 3.28 -6.31
CA LEU A 92 -6.09 3.04 -6.39
C LEU A 92 -6.47 2.65 -7.80
N LYS A 93 -7.35 1.67 -7.95
CA LYS A 93 -7.93 1.35 -9.25
C LYS A 93 -8.86 2.47 -9.67
N PRO A 94 -8.80 2.87 -10.95
CA PRO A 94 -9.72 3.87 -11.50
C PRO A 94 -11.17 3.36 -11.51
#